data_017839c371a6c6d9fc56e9a7655edb3a
#
_entry.id   017839c371a6c6d9fc56e9a7655edb3a
#
_cell.length_a   1.000
_cell.length_b   1.000
_cell.length_c   1.000
_cell.angle_alpha   90.00
_cell.angle_beta   90.00
_cell.angle_gamma   90.00
#
_symmetry.space_group_name_H-M   'P 1'
#
loop_
_entity.id
_entity.type
_entity.pdbx_description
1 polymer ?
#
loop_
_entity_poly.entity_id
_entity_poly.type
_entity_poly.pdbx_seq_one_letter_code
_entity_poly.pdbx_strand_id
1 'polypeptide(L)'
;MKKALFLLLCLGLSGCATTAKYEAKLNTWIGLSEDSLITSWGVPNKEYHLSDGKKAIEFVRKNTVQAGGYTYMVPQTTYQTGRIGNQAYSGTTTTYVTETEPIRKYKLSCKTSFIINESGKAESWHHEGNNCVSN
;
A
#
# COMPACT_ATOMS: atom_id res chain seq x y z
N MET A 1 -46.45 2.40 -0.43
CA MET A 1 -45.45 1.61 0.30
C MET A 1 -44.30 1.05 -0.59
N LYS A 2 -43.93 1.77 -1.67
CA LYS A 2 -42.83 1.35 -2.57
C LYS A 2 -41.65 2.35 -2.63
N LYS A 3 -41.53 3.27 -1.67
CA LYS A 3 -40.47 4.31 -1.65
C LYS A 3 -39.43 4.18 -0.53
N ALA A 4 -39.48 3.13 0.28
CA ALA A 4 -38.55 2.95 1.42
C ALA A 4 -37.42 1.95 1.17
N LEU A 5 -37.31 1.33 -0.02
CA LEU A 5 -36.33 0.29 -0.30
C LEU A 5 -35.11 0.78 -1.11
N PHE A 6 -35.01 2.09 -1.39
CA PHE A 6 -33.94 2.65 -2.24
C PHE A 6 -32.87 3.42 -1.47
N LEU A 7 -32.96 3.49 -0.13
CA LEU A 7 -32.05 4.31 0.69
C LEU A 7 -30.98 3.51 1.42
N LEU A 8 -30.81 2.22 1.16
CA LEU A 8 -29.88 1.36 1.92
C LEU A 8 -28.70 0.82 1.10
N LEU A 9 -28.43 1.37 -0.08
CA LEU A 9 -27.38 0.85 -0.96
C LEU A 9 -26.18 1.81 -1.17
N CYS A 10 -25.98 2.78 -0.29
CA CYS A 10 -24.88 3.74 -0.41
C CYS A 10 -23.81 3.65 0.67
N LEU A 11 -23.76 2.59 1.46
CA LEU A 11 -22.77 2.41 2.52
C LEU A 11 -21.83 1.23 2.19
N GLY A 12 -20.84 1.47 1.34
CA GLY A 12 -19.88 0.40 1.07
C GLY A 12 -18.73 0.71 0.10
N LEU A 13 -18.48 1.96 -0.22
CA LEU A 13 -17.33 2.32 -1.07
C LEU A 13 -16.26 3.08 -0.28
N SER A 14 -15.84 2.49 0.85
CA SER A 14 -14.50 2.80 1.38
C SER A 14 -13.49 2.16 0.44
N GLY A 15 -13.21 2.84 -0.65
CA GLY A 15 -12.33 2.34 -1.69
C GLY A 15 -10.90 2.23 -1.18
N CYS A 16 -10.30 1.04 -1.31
CA CYS A 16 -8.87 0.83 -1.09
C CYS A 16 -8.04 1.84 -1.88
N ALA A 17 -6.90 2.23 -1.32
CA ALA A 17 -5.90 3.02 -2.03
C ALA A 17 -5.43 2.27 -3.27
N THR A 18 -5.48 2.90 -4.43
CA THR A 18 -5.09 2.30 -5.70
C THR A 18 -4.20 3.22 -6.53
N THR A 19 -3.42 2.63 -7.44
CA THR A 19 -2.62 3.38 -8.41
C THR A 19 -3.51 4.19 -9.34
N ALA A 20 -4.64 3.65 -9.78
CA ALA A 20 -5.57 4.37 -10.65
C ALA A 20 -6.10 5.66 -10.00
N LYS A 21 -6.41 5.65 -8.71
CA LYS A 21 -6.81 6.86 -7.97
C LYS A 21 -5.65 7.85 -7.82
N TYR A 22 -4.44 7.33 -7.65
CA TYR A 22 -3.26 8.16 -7.62
C TYR A 22 -3.04 8.90 -8.95
N GLU A 23 -3.13 8.19 -10.06
CA GLU A 23 -3.03 8.75 -11.41
C GLU A 23 -4.14 9.77 -11.69
N ALA A 24 -5.37 9.49 -11.25
CA ALA A 24 -6.46 10.44 -11.35
C ALA A 24 -6.14 11.75 -10.60
N LYS A 25 -5.51 11.67 -9.42
CA LYS A 25 -5.01 12.86 -8.69
C LYS A 25 -3.89 13.57 -9.45
N LEU A 26 -2.94 12.84 -10.04
CA LEU A 26 -1.87 13.44 -10.82
C LEU A 26 -2.43 14.23 -12.02
N ASN A 27 -3.45 13.71 -12.68
CA ASN A 27 -4.11 14.37 -13.78
C ASN A 27 -4.71 15.73 -13.40
N THR A 28 -5.13 15.93 -12.15
CA THR A 28 -5.64 17.23 -11.68
C THR A 28 -4.58 18.33 -11.63
N TRP A 29 -3.31 17.95 -11.64
CA TRP A 29 -2.18 18.89 -11.61
C TRP A 29 -1.76 19.37 -12.99
N ILE A 30 -2.20 18.69 -14.06
CA ILE A 30 -1.88 19.08 -15.44
C ILE A 30 -2.50 20.45 -15.75
N GLY A 31 -1.68 21.36 -16.26
CA GLY A 31 -2.06 22.73 -16.56
C GLY A 31 -1.90 23.71 -15.40
N LEU A 32 -1.65 23.22 -14.16
CA LEU A 32 -1.37 24.09 -13.01
C LEU A 32 0.10 24.54 -13.01
N SER A 33 0.35 25.66 -12.32
CA SER A 33 1.69 26.22 -12.23
C SER A 33 2.62 25.38 -11.34
N GLU A 34 3.90 25.46 -11.60
CA GLU A 34 4.93 24.88 -10.76
C GLU A 34 4.85 25.37 -9.31
N ASP A 35 4.58 26.64 -9.08
CA ASP A 35 4.42 27.20 -7.73
C ASP A 35 3.28 26.51 -6.98
N SER A 36 2.19 26.17 -7.68
CA SER A 36 1.08 25.40 -7.08
C SER A 36 1.51 24.00 -6.67
N LEU A 37 2.32 23.34 -7.49
CA LEU A 37 2.91 22.04 -7.18
C LEU A 37 3.82 22.13 -5.94
N ILE A 38 4.75 23.07 -5.92
CA ILE A 38 5.69 23.26 -4.82
C ILE A 38 4.95 23.60 -3.52
N THR A 39 3.92 24.44 -3.59
CA THR A 39 3.11 24.80 -2.43
C THR A 39 2.39 23.57 -1.83
N SER A 40 1.94 22.66 -2.66
CA SER A 40 1.14 21.51 -2.23
C SER A 40 1.97 20.26 -1.93
N TRP A 41 3.03 20.02 -2.70
CA TRP A 41 3.87 18.83 -2.59
C TRP A 41 5.16 19.05 -1.80
N GLY A 42 5.51 20.30 -1.54
CA GLY A 42 6.77 20.69 -0.96
C GLY A 42 7.85 20.93 -2.01
N VAL A 43 9.07 21.18 -1.54
CA VAL A 43 10.22 21.39 -2.43
C VAL A 43 10.56 20.09 -3.15
N PRO A 44 10.78 20.10 -4.48
CA PRO A 44 11.17 18.91 -5.21
C PRO A 44 12.52 18.35 -4.73
N ASN A 45 12.67 17.06 -4.77
CA ASN A 45 13.90 16.37 -4.41
C ASN A 45 15.01 16.59 -5.46
N LYS A 46 14.60 16.70 -6.72
CA LYS A 46 15.49 16.94 -7.86
C LYS A 46 14.82 17.76 -8.93
N GLU A 47 15.63 18.46 -9.70
CA GLU A 47 15.23 19.24 -10.85
C GLU A 47 16.20 18.97 -11.99
N TYR A 48 15.65 18.73 -13.20
CA TYR A 48 16.41 18.49 -14.40
C TYR A 48 15.96 19.43 -15.52
N HIS A 49 16.89 20.15 -16.13
CA HIS A 49 16.61 20.96 -17.31
C HIS A 49 16.75 20.12 -18.57
N LEU A 50 15.70 20.14 -19.37
CA LEU A 50 15.65 19.43 -20.64
C LEU A 50 16.16 20.33 -21.78
N SER A 51 16.66 19.71 -22.83
CA SER A 51 17.24 20.44 -24.00
C SER A 51 16.22 21.26 -24.77
N ASP A 52 14.94 21.02 -24.63
CA ASP A 52 13.82 21.69 -25.27
C ASP A 52 13.27 22.90 -24.47
N GLY A 53 13.99 23.33 -23.42
CA GLY A 53 13.58 24.45 -22.57
C GLY A 53 12.61 24.08 -21.44
N LYS A 54 12.14 22.84 -21.41
CA LYS A 54 11.31 22.31 -20.33
C LYS A 54 12.18 21.86 -19.16
N LYS A 55 11.56 21.57 -18.02
CA LYS A 55 12.23 20.95 -16.88
C LYS A 55 11.41 19.83 -16.28
N ALA A 56 12.07 18.85 -15.70
CA ALA A 56 11.45 17.82 -14.90
C ALA A 56 11.71 18.10 -13.42
N ILE A 57 10.69 18.12 -12.61
CA ILE A 57 10.79 18.21 -11.14
C ILE A 57 10.35 16.89 -10.54
N GLU A 58 11.10 16.39 -9.57
CA GLU A 58 10.92 15.09 -8.98
C GLU A 58 10.61 15.17 -7.49
N PHE A 59 9.54 14.49 -7.07
CA PHE A 59 9.15 14.33 -5.68
C PHE A 59 9.26 12.87 -5.27
N VAL A 60 9.91 12.59 -4.14
CA VAL A 60 10.10 11.24 -3.62
C VAL A 60 9.43 11.12 -2.26
N ARG A 61 8.48 10.20 -2.15
CA ARG A 61 7.84 9.83 -0.89
C ARG A 61 8.34 8.44 -0.48
N LYS A 62 8.88 8.33 0.73
CA LYS A 62 9.37 7.07 1.32
C LYS A 62 8.66 6.81 2.63
N ASN A 63 8.33 5.55 2.87
CA ASN A 63 7.78 5.08 4.14
C ASN A 63 8.32 3.68 4.45
N THR A 64 8.38 3.34 5.73
CA THR A 64 8.72 1.99 6.18
C THR A 64 7.58 1.48 7.04
N VAL A 65 6.98 0.37 6.66
CA VAL A 65 5.96 -0.32 7.43
C VAL A 65 6.52 -1.60 8.02
N GLN A 66 6.01 -1.97 9.18
CA GLN A 66 6.36 -3.22 9.85
C GLN A 66 5.13 -4.11 9.91
N ALA A 67 5.34 -5.40 9.66
CA ALA A 67 4.34 -6.44 9.82
C ALA A 67 4.94 -7.62 10.58
N GLY A 68 4.10 -8.39 11.31
CA GLY A 68 4.54 -9.47 12.18
C GLY A 68 4.74 -9.03 13.61
N GLY A 69 5.52 -9.79 14.38
CA GLY A 69 5.78 -9.53 15.78
C GLY A 69 4.62 -9.94 16.72
N TYR A 70 3.61 -10.62 16.22
CA TYR A 70 2.53 -11.18 17.02
C TYR A 70 2.73 -12.68 17.25
N THR A 71 2.18 -13.16 18.34
CA THR A 71 2.18 -14.58 18.69
C THR A 71 0.79 -15.18 18.44
N TYR A 72 0.79 -16.43 18.02
CA TYR A 72 -0.43 -17.19 17.80
C TYR A 72 -0.24 -18.64 18.26
N MET A 73 -1.34 -19.31 18.56
CA MET A 73 -1.31 -20.70 18.98
C MET A 73 -1.64 -21.61 17.81
N VAL A 74 -0.79 -22.61 17.58
CA VAL A 74 -1.02 -23.66 16.58
C VAL A 74 -1.27 -24.99 17.28
N PRO A 75 -2.28 -25.76 16.86
CA PRO A 75 -2.51 -27.09 17.40
C PRO A 75 -1.44 -28.05 16.87
N GLN A 76 -0.81 -28.78 17.78
CA GLN A 76 0.13 -29.84 17.46
C GLN A 76 -0.44 -31.18 17.92
N THR A 77 -0.71 -32.06 16.98
CA THR A 77 -1.25 -33.39 17.25
C THR A 77 -0.16 -34.44 17.24
N THR A 78 -0.03 -35.16 18.36
CA THR A 78 0.91 -36.25 18.50
C THR A 78 0.15 -37.58 18.58
N TYR A 79 0.58 -38.53 17.82
CA TYR A 79 0.06 -39.91 17.85
C TYR A 79 0.85 -40.71 18.88
N GLN A 80 0.10 -41.40 19.72
CA GLN A 80 0.67 -42.26 20.76
C GLN A 80 0.15 -43.69 20.57
N THR A 81 1.05 -44.63 20.61
CA THR A 81 0.74 -46.06 20.58
C THR A 81 1.50 -46.76 21.67
N GLY A 82 0.90 -47.78 22.26
CA GLY A 82 1.53 -48.54 23.33
C GLY A 82 0.75 -49.81 23.66
N ARG A 83 1.19 -50.49 24.73
CA ARG A 83 0.52 -51.66 25.27
C ARG A 83 0.37 -51.54 26.79
N ILE A 84 -0.78 -51.97 27.28
CA ILE A 84 -1.06 -52.14 28.70
C ILE A 84 -1.36 -53.62 28.88
N GLY A 85 -0.41 -54.37 29.48
CA GLY A 85 -0.49 -55.83 29.53
C GLY A 85 -0.41 -56.41 28.12
N ASN A 86 -1.42 -57.18 27.73
CA ASN A 86 -1.52 -57.78 26.38
C ASN A 86 -2.39 -56.95 25.41
N GLN A 87 -2.90 -55.80 25.85
CA GLN A 87 -3.80 -54.97 25.04
C GLN A 87 -3.06 -53.77 24.45
N ALA A 88 -3.12 -53.65 23.11
CA ALA A 88 -2.58 -52.51 22.39
C ALA A 88 -3.56 -51.32 22.51
N TYR A 89 -3.02 -50.12 22.62
CA TYR A 89 -3.78 -48.90 22.52
C TYR A 89 -3.14 -47.93 21.53
N SER A 90 -3.95 -47.09 20.92
CA SER A 90 -3.52 -45.97 20.10
C SER A 90 -4.40 -44.75 20.43
N GLY A 91 -3.83 -43.60 20.39
CA GLY A 91 -4.56 -42.36 20.64
C GLY A 91 -3.83 -41.16 20.09
N THR A 92 -4.48 -40.03 20.12
CA THR A 92 -3.93 -38.75 19.73
C THR A 92 -4.05 -37.75 20.87
N THR A 93 -3.01 -36.96 21.06
CA THR A 93 -3.01 -35.82 22.00
C THR A 93 -2.78 -34.57 21.21
N THR A 94 -3.66 -33.59 21.37
CA THR A 94 -3.49 -32.26 20.76
C THR A 94 -3.04 -31.28 21.82
N THR A 95 -1.90 -30.68 21.62
CA THR A 95 -1.36 -29.58 22.43
C THR A 95 -1.31 -28.31 21.60
N TYR A 96 -1.35 -27.17 22.25
CA TYR A 96 -1.20 -25.88 21.57
C TYR A 96 0.19 -25.33 21.87
N VAL A 97 0.95 -25.07 20.83
CA VAL A 97 2.26 -24.44 20.94
C VAL A 97 2.17 -22.99 20.45
N THR A 98 2.93 -22.13 21.09
CA THR A 98 2.99 -20.72 20.72
C THR A 98 4.04 -20.54 19.62
N GLU A 99 3.62 -19.98 18.51
CA GLU A 99 4.51 -19.53 17.45
C GLU A 99 4.51 -18.01 17.35
N THR A 100 5.62 -17.45 16.89
CA THR A 100 5.78 -16.01 16.72
C THR A 100 6.08 -15.71 15.25
N GLU A 101 5.24 -14.88 14.65
CA GLU A 101 5.53 -14.34 13.31
C GLU A 101 6.67 -13.33 13.43
N PRO A 102 7.77 -13.52 12.69
CA PRO A 102 8.90 -12.60 12.74
C PRO A 102 8.52 -11.21 12.23
N ILE A 103 9.11 -10.17 12.82
CA ILE A 103 8.92 -8.80 12.35
C ILE A 103 9.60 -8.64 11.00
N ARG A 104 8.83 -8.20 10.01
CA ARG A 104 9.30 -7.86 8.67
C ARG A 104 9.12 -6.38 8.43
N LYS A 105 10.15 -5.75 7.87
CA LYS A 105 10.12 -4.33 7.49
C LYS A 105 10.02 -4.22 5.97
N TYR A 106 9.03 -3.48 5.51
CA TYR A 106 8.81 -3.21 4.08
C TYR A 106 9.11 -1.75 3.81
N LYS A 107 10.03 -1.50 2.88
CA LYS A 107 10.35 -0.15 2.40
C LYS A 107 9.40 0.18 1.24
N LEU A 108 8.59 1.20 1.45
CA LEU A 108 7.63 1.70 0.48
C LEU A 108 8.15 3.01 -0.09
N SER A 109 8.04 3.18 -1.40
CA SER A 109 8.42 4.42 -2.05
C SER A 109 7.56 4.72 -3.27
N CYS A 110 7.34 6.01 -3.51
CA CYS A 110 6.80 6.51 -4.76
C CYS A 110 7.61 7.73 -5.19
N LYS A 111 8.12 7.66 -6.40
CA LYS A 111 8.78 8.77 -7.09
C LYS A 111 7.82 9.29 -8.15
N THR A 112 7.55 10.58 -8.12
CA THR A 112 6.68 11.24 -9.09
C THR A 112 7.42 12.41 -9.70
N SER A 113 7.42 12.46 -11.01
CA SER A 113 8.04 13.54 -11.78
C SER A 113 6.99 14.27 -12.58
N PHE A 114 7.05 15.60 -12.60
CA PHE A 114 6.25 16.43 -13.48
C PHE A 114 7.17 17.11 -14.51
N ILE A 115 6.72 17.13 -15.75
CA ILE A 115 7.35 17.92 -16.80
C ILE A 115 6.70 19.30 -16.79
N ILE A 116 7.50 20.31 -16.54
CA ILE A 116 7.09 21.71 -16.55
C ILE A 116 7.48 22.31 -17.91
N ASN A 117 6.52 22.86 -18.59
CA ASN A 117 6.74 23.49 -19.89
C ASN A 117 7.37 24.90 -19.73
N GLU A 118 7.73 25.52 -20.84
CA GLU A 118 8.33 26.86 -20.88
C GLU A 118 7.46 27.95 -20.23
N SER A 119 6.14 27.74 -20.17
CA SER A 119 5.18 28.64 -19.49
C SER A 119 5.13 28.42 -17.97
N GLY A 120 5.94 27.51 -17.42
CA GLY A 120 5.93 27.19 -15.99
C GLY A 120 4.73 26.36 -15.51
N LYS A 121 4.09 25.60 -16.41
CA LYS A 121 2.94 24.75 -16.11
C LYS A 121 3.25 23.28 -16.28
N ALA A 122 2.66 22.44 -15.44
CA ALA A 122 2.74 21.00 -15.56
C ALA A 122 2.09 20.53 -16.87
N GLU A 123 2.83 19.83 -17.70
CA GLU A 123 2.39 19.31 -19.00
C GLU A 123 2.08 17.82 -18.95
N SER A 124 2.90 17.07 -18.21
CA SER A 124 2.77 15.64 -18.05
C SER A 124 3.39 15.18 -16.73
N TRP A 125 3.13 13.95 -16.36
CA TRP A 125 3.70 13.32 -15.19
C TRP A 125 4.16 11.89 -15.49
N HIS A 126 5.05 11.41 -14.66
CA HIS A 126 5.50 10.02 -14.60
C HIS A 126 5.65 9.61 -13.15
N HIS A 127 5.33 8.36 -12.82
CA HIS A 127 5.60 7.80 -11.50
C HIS A 127 6.23 6.42 -11.57
N GLU A 128 6.99 6.07 -10.54
CA GLU A 128 7.56 4.74 -10.34
C GLU A 128 7.70 4.44 -8.85
N GLY A 129 7.60 3.16 -8.50
CA GLY A 129 7.73 2.69 -7.12
C GLY A 129 6.65 1.69 -6.74
N ASN A 130 6.76 1.18 -5.53
CA ASN A 130 5.85 0.16 -5.00
C ASN A 130 4.72 0.74 -4.13
N ASN A 131 4.62 2.06 -4.01
CA ASN A 131 3.60 2.73 -3.19
C ASN A 131 3.06 4.01 -3.84
N CYS A 132 2.89 4.02 -5.14
CA CYS A 132 2.22 5.09 -5.87
C CYS A 132 0.72 4.84 -5.87
N VAL A 133 0.09 5.07 -4.71
CA VAL A 133 -1.33 4.82 -4.47
C VAL A 133 -1.97 5.98 -3.71
N SER A 134 -3.29 6.13 -3.86
CA SER A 134 -4.11 7.12 -3.16
C SER A 134 -5.51 6.57 -2.90
N ASN A 135 -6.14 7.09 -1.85
CA ASN A 135 -7.56 6.87 -1.52
C ASN A 135 -8.48 7.71 -2.39
#